data_8cdaeb650b3cb4b7aa97a1cffa4cf51f
#
_entry.id   8cdaeb650b3cb4b7aa97a1cffa4cf51f
#
_cell.length_a   1.000
_cell.length_b   1.000
_cell.length_c   1.000
_cell.angle_alpha   90.00
_cell.angle_beta   90.00
_cell.angle_gamma   90.00
#
_symmetry.space_group_name_H-M   'P 1'
#
loop_
_entity.id
_entity.type
_entity.pdbx_description
1 polymer ?
#
loop_
_entity_poly.entity_id
_entity_poly.type
_entity_poly.pdbx_seq_one_letter_code
_entity_poly.pdbx_strand_id
1 'polypeptide(L)'
;MQKQMEEAQANLERQEFTTTAGGGAVEVTITGKKEITKVKIDEEVVDPDDIEMLEDLIMAAVNEAIRTVEENTTQQMSKITGGLGGLF
;
A
#
# COMPACT_ATOMS: atom_id res chain seq x y z
N MET A 1 -5.51 -9.53 -26.66
CA MET A 1 -4.32 -8.99 -26.01
C MET A 1 -4.62 -7.76 -25.15
N GLN A 2 -5.27 -6.73 -25.69
CA GLN A 2 -5.64 -5.54 -24.91
C GLN A 2 -6.52 -5.90 -23.71
N LYS A 3 -7.44 -6.81 -23.92
CA LYS A 3 -8.36 -7.22 -22.87
C LYS A 3 -7.64 -7.86 -21.68
N GLN A 4 -6.61 -8.65 -21.96
CA GLN A 4 -5.82 -9.29 -20.90
C GLN A 4 -5.01 -8.28 -20.13
N MET A 5 -4.47 -7.27 -20.79
CA MET A 5 -3.73 -6.20 -20.13
C MET A 5 -4.65 -5.34 -19.27
N GLU A 6 -5.85 -5.05 -19.77
CA GLU A 6 -6.84 -4.30 -19.02
C GLU A 6 -7.29 -5.06 -17.78
N GLU A 7 -7.50 -6.38 -17.90
CA GLU A 7 -7.88 -7.21 -16.77
C GLU A 7 -6.76 -7.31 -15.74
N ALA A 8 -5.52 -7.45 -16.19
CA ALA A 8 -4.37 -7.51 -15.30
C ALA A 8 -4.20 -6.20 -14.55
N GLN A 9 -4.37 -5.07 -15.25
CA GLN A 9 -4.29 -3.76 -14.63
C GLN A 9 -5.44 -3.52 -13.65
N ALA A 10 -6.66 -3.91 -14.03
CA ALA A 10 -7.82 -3.79 -13.15
C ALA A 10 -7.65 -4.64 -11.90
N ASN A 11 -7.12 -5.85 -12.04
CA ASN A 11 -6.86 -6.71 -10.89
C ASN A 11 -5.81 -6.12 -9.97
N LEU A 12 -4.75 -5.55 -10.54
CA LEU A 12 -3.70 -4.89 -9.79
C LEU A 12 -4.27 -3.70 -9.01
N GLU A 13 -5.13 -2.91 -9.65
CA GLU A 13 -5.76 -1.75 -9.04
C GLU A 13 -6.73 -2.12 -7.92
N ARG A 14 -7.32 -3.32 -7.99
CA ARG A 14 -8.25 -3.82 -6.97
C ARG A 14 -7.56 -4.48 -5.80
N GLN A 15 -6.29 -4.81 -5.93
CA GLN A 15 -5.55 -5.41 -4.82
C GLN A 15 -5.51 -4.43 -3.66
N GLU A 16 -5.70 -4.98 -2.47
CA GLU A 16 -5.62 -4.20 -1.26
C GLU A 16 -4.45 -4.66 -0.42
N PHE A 17 -3.74 -3.70 0.15
CA PHE A 17 -2.61 -3.95 1.01
C PHE A 17 -2.86 -3.30 2.35
N THR A 18 -2.60 -4.03 3.42
CA THR A 18 -2.78 -3.51 4.77
C THR A 18 -1.42 -3.40 5.43
N THR A 19 -1.11 -2.22 5.93
CA THR A 19 0.13 -1.95 6.65
C THR A 19 -0.20 -1.39 8.03
N THR A 20 0.76 -1.55 8.94
CA THR A 20 0.58 -1.12 10.32
C THR A 20 1.77 -0.31 10.79
N ALA A 21 1.57 0.46 11.85
CA ALA A 21 2.63 1.18 12.54
C ALA A 21 2.38 1.09 14.04
N GLY A 22 3.44 1.24 14.82
CA GLY A 22 3.35 1.22 16.28
C GLY A 22 2.88 -0.11 16.84
N GLY A 23 3.34 -1.24 16.25
CA GLY A 23 2.95 -2.55 16.73
C GLY A 23 1.50 -2.90 16.45
N GLY A 24 0.91 -2.33 15.40
CA GLY A 24 -0.48 -2.56 15.04
C GLY A 24 -1.45 -1.52 15.60
N ALA A 25 -0.92 -0.48 16.22
CA ALA A 25 -1.76 0.58 16.79
C ALA A 25 -2.50 1.38 15.72
N VAL A 26 -1.89 1.54 14.55
CA VAL A 26 -2.50 2.19 13.40
C VAL A 26 -2.41 1.23 12.21
N GLU A 27 -3.53 1.01 11.54
CA GLU A 27 -3.63 0.11 10.41
C GLU A 27 -4.21 0.89 9.23
N VAL A 28 -3.57 0.77 8.08
CA VAL A 28 -3.98 1.46 6.86
C VAL A 28 -4.14 0.44 5.75
N THR A 29 -5.27 0.50 5.05
CA THR A 29 -5.51 -0.33 3.87
C THR A 29 -5.49 0.57 2.63
N ILE A 30 -4.72 0.17 1.63
CA ILE A 30 -4.51 0.93 0.41
C ILE A 30 -4.72 0.01 -0.80
N THR A 31 -5.25 0.57 -1.89
CA THR A 31 -5.43 -0.17 -3.14
C THR A 31 -4.22 0.01 -4.05
N GLY A 32 -4.19 -0.79 -5.12
CA GLY A 32 -3.16 -0.64 -6.15
C GLY A 32 -3.17 0.70 -6.86
N LYS A 33 -4.27 1.44 -6.75
CA LYS A 33 -4.39 2.82 -7.27
C LYS A 33 -3.84 3.86 -6.31
N LYS A 34 -3.30 3.43 -5.18
CA LYS A 34 -2.84 4.31 -4.10
C LYS A 34 -3.98 5.08 -3.45
N GLU A 35 -5.16 4.46 -3.37
CA GLU A 35 -6.29 5.02 -2.64
C GLU A 35 -6.37 4.36 -1.27
N ILE A 36 -6.42 5.17 -0.23
CA ILE A 36 -6.61 4.69 1.13
C ILE A 36 -8.09 4.39 1.31
N THR A 37 -8.43 3.13 1.57
CA THR A 37 -9.81 2.70 1.72
C THR A 37 -10.23 2.48 3.16
N LYS A 38 -9.25 2.34 4.06
CA LYS A 38 -9.54 2.09 5.47
C LYS A 38 -8.39 2.56 6.33
N VAL A 39 -8.74 3.20 7.44
CA VAL A 39 -7.78 3.55 8.49
C VAL A 39 -8.38 3.08 9.80
N LYS A 40 -7.64 2.26 10.52
CA LYS A 40 -8.07 1.76 11.84
C LYS A 40 -7.05 2.22 12.88
N ILE A 41 -7.54 2.85 13.93
CA ILE A 41 -6.71 3.40 14.98
C ILE A 41 -7.14 2.77 16.30
N ASP A 42 -6.16 2.26 17.05
CA ASP A 42 -6.40 1.71 18.38
C ASP A 42 -6.64 2.88 19.34
N GLU A 43 -7.70 2.77 20.12
CA GLU A 43 -8.05 3.80 21.10
C GLU A 43 -6.94 4.08 22.09
N GLU A 44 -6.12 3.09 22.39
CA GLU A 44 -5.04 3.22 23.35
C GLU A 44 -3.98 4.23 22.94
N VAL A 45 -3.82 4.46 21.64
CA VAL A 45 -2.85 5.43 21.14
C VAL A 45 -3.46 6.81 20.90
N VAL A 46 -4.75 6.96 21.14
CA VAL A 46 -5.43 8.26 21.03
C VAL A 46 -5.31 8.95 22.38
N ASP A 47 -4.21 9.68 22.54
CA ASP A 47 -3.91 10.40 23.78
C ASP A 47 -3.99 11.89 23.50
N PRO A 48 -4.96 12.61 24.09
CA PRO A 48 -5.08 14.05 23.87
C PRO A 48 -3.85 14.83 24.32
N ASP A 49 -3.04 14.25 25.20
CA ASP A 49 -1.83 14.90 25.68
C ASP A 49 -0.63 14.63 24.77
N ASP A 50 -0.76 13.69 23.82
CA ASP A 50 0.31 13.34 22.89
C ASP A 50 -0.23 13.09 21.49
N ILE A 51 -0.83 14.10 20.91
CA ILE A 51 -1.38 14.04 19.55
C ILE A 51 -0.27 13.86 18.52
N GLU A 52 0.90 14.42 18.78
CA GLU A 52 2.06 14.33 17.90
C GLU A 52 2.48 12.88 17.65
N MET A 53 2.42 12.04 18.67
CA MET A 53 2.70 10.61 18.53
C MET A 53 1.72 9.96 17.55
N LEU A 54 0.44 10.28 17.68
CA LEU A 54 -0.60 9.73 16.79
C LEU A 54 -0.37 10.20 15.35
N GLU A 55 -0.03 11.46 15.16
CA GLU A 55 0.28 12.00 13.84
C GLU A 55 1.44 11.24 13.20
N ASP A 56 2.48 10.99 13.95
CA ASP A 56 3.66 10.27 13.46
C ASP A 56 3.31 8.82 13.10
N LEU A 57 2.49 8.16 13.91
CA LEU A 57 2.07 6.79 13.63
C LEU A 57 1.24 6.70 12.35
N ILE A 58 0.33 7.64 12.15
CA ILE A 58 -0.50 7.71 10.94
C ILE A 58 0.39 7.94 9.72
N MET A 59 1.31 8.87 9.82
CA MET A 59 2.23 9.18 8.74
C MET A 59 3.08 7.96 8.38
N ALA A 60 3.61 7.26 9.38
CA ALA A 60 4.40 6.06 9.16
C ALA A 60 3.59 4.96 8.48
N ALA A 61 2.34 4.73 8.92
CA ALA A 61 1.49 3.70 8.34
C ALA A 61 1.12 4.02 6.89
N VAL A 62 0.77 5.27 6.61
CA VAL A 62 0.42 5.71 5.25
C VAL A 62 1.62 5.60 4.32
N ASN A 63 2.79 6.05 4.76
CA ASN A 63 4.01 5.98 3.96
C ASN A 63 4.40 4.53 3.68
N GLU A 64 4.25 3.65 4.66
CA GLU A 64 4.51 2.23 4.46
C GLU A 64 3.52 1.60 3.48
N ALA A 65 2.25 2.02 3.54
CA ALA A 65 1.23 1.56 2.61
C ALA A 65 1.59 1.96 1.17
N ILE A 66 1.98 3.20 0.96
CA ILE A 66 2.39 3.71 -0.36
C ILE A 66 3.61 2.95 -0.86
N ARG A 67 4.59 2.73 0.00
CA ARG A 67 5.80 1.98 -0.35
C ARG A 67 5.46 0.55 -0.77
N THR A 68 4.55 -0.10 -0.04
CA THR A 68 4.12 -1.46 -0.34
C THR A 68 3.50 -1.57 -1.73
N VAL A 69 2.63 -0.62 -2.08
CA VAL A 69 2.02 -0.59 -3.41
C VAL A 69 3.09 -0.35 -4.49
N GLU A 70 3.99 0.57 -4.27
CA GLU A 70 5.05 0.88 -5.24
C GLU A 70 5.97 -0.31 -5.46
N GLU A 71 6.36 -1.00 -4.39
CA GLU A 71 7.19 -2.19 -4.47
C GLU A 71 6.48 -3.31 -5.21
N ASN A 72 5.20 -3.52 -4.92
CA ASN A 72 4.41 -4.54 -5.60
C ASN A 72 4.28 -4.24 -7.09
N THR A 73 4.01 -3.00 -7.44
CA THR A 73 3.91 -2.57 -8.84
C THR A 73 5.24 -2.76 -9.55
N THR A 74 6.33 -2.37 -8.92
CA THR A 74 7.68 -2.54 -9.48
C THR A 74 8.00 -4.01 -9.69
N GLN A 75 7.69 -4.87 -8.74
CA GLN A 75 7.92 -6.30 -8.85
C GLN A 75 7.14 -6.92 -10.00
N GLN A 76 5.88 -6.53 -10.16
CA GLN A 76 5.04 -7.05 -11.24
C GLN A 76 5.52 -6.57 -12.60
N MET A 77 5.90 -5.31 -12.71
CA MET A 77 6.48 -4.78 -13.94
C MET A 77 7.83 -5.42 -14.25
N SER A 78 8.62 -5.70 -13.22
CA SER A 78 9.90 -6.38 -13.37
C SER A 78 9.72 -7.80 -13.91
N LYS A 79 8.68 -8.51 -13.48
CA LYS A 79 8.38 -9.84 -14.01
C LYS A 79 7.99 -9.78 -15.47
N ILE A 80 7.20 -8.78 -15.86
CA ILE A 80 6.81 -8.59 -17.25
C ILE A 80 8.04 -8.23 -18.09
N THR A 81 8.84 -7.29 -17.59
CA THR A 81 10.07 -6.85 -18.25
C THR A 81 11.12 -7.95 -18.24
N GLY A 82 11.15 -8.77 -17.19
CA GLY A 82 12.07 -9.90 -17.10
C GLY A 82 11.85 -10.93 -18.18
N GLY A 83 10.61 -11.14 -18.60
CA GLY A 83 10.30 -12.00 -19.71
C GLY A 83 10.73 -11.43 -21.05
N LEU A 84 10.77 -10.11 -21.16
CA LEU A 84 11.22 -9.40 -22.35
C LEU A 84 12.71 -9.02 -22.27
N GLY A 85 13.21 -8.88 -21.05
CA GLY A 85 14.57 -8.43 -20.79
C GLY A 85 15.64 -9.38 -21.33
N GLY A 86 15.31 -10.63 -21.46
CA GLY A 86 16.23 -11.61 -22.07
C GLY A 86 16.48 -11.37 -23.56
N LEU A 87 15.67 -10.51 -24.17
CA LEU A 87 15.83 -10.14 -25.58
C LEU A 87 16.73 -8.93 -25.76
N PHE A 88 17.03 -8.25 -24.70
CA PHE A 88 17.89 -7.08 -24.71
C PHE A 88 19.20 -7.37 -23.99
#